data_ac615f2d02a8aef1f30203d958e1ff8b
#
_entry.id   ac615f2d02a8aef1f30203d958e1ff8b
#
_cell.length_a   1.000
_cell.length_b   1.000
_cell.length_c   1.000
_cell.angle_alpha   90.00
_cell.angle_beta   90.00
_cell.angle_gamma   90.00
#
_symmetry.space_group_name_H-M   'P 1'
#
loop_
_entity.id
_entity.type
_entity.pdbx_description
1 polymer ?
#
loop_
_entity_poly.entity_id
_entity_poly.type
_entity_poly.pdbx_seq_one_letter_code
_entity_poly.pdbx_strand_id
1 'polypeptide(L)'
;LHLGGKVINVNSQESSVQKGETFNDTLKTMEAYCDGLIIRSPNNEILSDYQNNIDIKMINGGDKFEHPTQALLDLFTIRQELGTVNNLKIAIVGDLYHSRTIISLVKMLLNYNVALYFVFEEENKMDLPIYLQKYLIEIKEKSYNTNHIIEYHYEYDLDKVIPIVDVIYMTRSQKERHMPNNDNLLHKNKLIRL
;
A
#
# COMPACT_ATOMS: atom_id res chain seq x y z
N LEU A 1 -7.74 -7.21 21.86
CA LEU A 1 -7.95 -8.04 23.08
C LEU A 1 -6.92 -7.70 24.16
N HIS A 2 -5.63 -7.60 23.82
CA HIS A 2 -4.57 -7.24 24.80
C HIS A 2 -4.73 -5.83 25.38
N LEU A 3 -5.45 -4.94 24.72
CA LEU A 3 -5.73 -3.57 25.17
C LEU A 3 -7.14 -3.45 25.83
N GLY A 4 -7.80 -4.57 26.15
CA GLY A 4 -9.10 -4.60 26.81
C GLY A 4 -10.32 -4.41 25.90
N GLY A 5 -10.13 -4.26 24.59
CA GLY A 5 -11.23 -4.15 23.64
C GLY A 5 -12.01 -5.45 23.46
N LYS A 6 -13.29 -5.34 23.12
CA LYS A 6 -14.14 -6.46 22.68
C LYS A 6 -14.24 -6.42 21.15
N VAL A 7 -14.20 -7.59 20.52
CA VAL A 7 -14.24 -7.69 19.05
C VAL A 7 -15.49 -8.45 18.62
N ILE A 8 -16.21 -7.88 17.67
CA ILE A 8 -17.31 -8.52 16.94
C ILE A 8 -16.78 -8.77 15.52
N ASN A 9 -16.70 -10.02 15.10
CA ASN A 9 -16.31 -10.37 13.74
C ASN A 9 -17.56 -10.51 12.88
N VAL A 10 -17.56 -9.81 11.72
CA VAL A 10 -18.62 -9.91 10.72
C VAL A 10 -18.01 -10.35 9.41
N ASN A 11 -18.52 -11.45 8.87
CA ASN A 11 -18.12 -11.96 7.56
C ASN A 11 -19.18 -11.60 6.53
N SER A 12 -18.82 -10.91 5.46
CA SER A 12 -19.73 -10.51 4.39
C SER A 12 -20.45 -11.71 3.72
N GLN A 13 -19.80 -12.87 3.70
CA GLN A 13 -20.39 -14.09 3.13
C GLN A 13 -21.56 -14.65 3.98
N GLU A 14 -21.61 -14.32 5.26
CA GLU A 14 -22.63 -14.78 6.21
C GLU A 14 -23.60 -13.67 6.62
N SER A 15 -23.43 -12.46 6.04
CA SER A 15 -24.21 -11.28 6.41
C SER A 15 -25.35 -10.98 5.42
N SER A 16 -26.19 -10.01 5.78
CA SER A 16 -27.30 -9.52 4.97
C SER A 16 -26.89 -8.94 3.61
N VAL A 17 -25.61 -8.67 3.39
CA VAL A 17 -25.05 -8.26 2.09
C VAL A 17 -25.42 -9.25 0.98
N GLN A 18 -25.49 -10.54 1.27
CA GLN A 18 -25.96 -11.54 0.31
C GLN A 18 -27.44 -11.42 -0.08
N LYS A 19 -28.23 -10.70 0.72
CA LYS A 19 -29.65 -10.44 0.49
C LYS A 19 -29.92 -9.12 -0.24
N GLY A 20 -28.84 -8.42 -0.70
CA GLY A 20 -28.95 -7.17 -1.44
C GLY A 20 -28.84 -5.91 -0.57
N GLU A 21 -28.42 -6.03 0.69
CA GLU A 21 -28.07 -4.89 1.53
C GLU A 21 -26.84 -4.18 0.95
N THR A 22 -26.89 -2.83 0.88
CA THR A 22 -25.74 -2.07 0.40
C THR A 22 -24.63 -2.04 1.43
N PHE A 23 -23.39 -1.84 0.97
CA PHE A 23 -22.26 -1.69 1.88
C PHE A 23 -22.44 -0.50 2.84
N ASN A 24 -23.02 0.59 2.36
CA ASN A 24 -23.34 1.74 3.19
C ASN A 24 -24.34 1.43 4.30
N ASP A 25 -25.39 0.66 4.02
CA ASP A 25 -26.36 0.24 5.02
C ASP A 25 -25.73 -0.68 6.06
N THR A 26 -24.85 -1.58 5.62
CA THR A 26 -24.07 -2.43 6.52
C THR A 26 -23.19 -1.59 7.47
N LEU A 27 -22.52 -0.55 6.97
CA LEU A 27 -21.71 0.35 7.80
C LEU A 27 -22.57 1.09 8.82
N LYS A 28 -23.71 1.63 8.41
CA LYS A 28 -24.67 2.30 9.30
C LYS A 28 -25.23 1.38 10.39
N THR A 29 -25.48 0.13 10.03
CA THR A 29 -25.92 -0.87 11.01
C THR A 29 -24.82 -1.17 12.01
N MET A 30 -23.58 -1.39 11.55
CA MET A 30 -22.45 -1.68 12.44
C MET A 30 -22.10 -0.51 13.35
N GLU A 31 -22.27 0.71 12.91
CA GLU A 31 -22.08 1.92 13.71
C GLU A 31 -22.89 1.90 15.01
N ALA A 32 -24.09 1.31 15.00
CA ALA A 32 -24.93 1.17 16.19
C ALA A 32 -24.43 0.13 17.19
N TYR A 33 -23.51 -0.75 16.82
CA TYR A 33 -23.06 -1.88 17.63
C TYR A 33 -21.63 -1.76 18.15
N CYS A 34 -20.84 -0.80 17.67
CA CYS A 34 -19.41 -0.72 18.03
C CYS A 34 -18.90 0.72 18.08
N ASP A 35 -17.77 0.91 18.73
CA ASP A 35 -17.09 2.21 18.88
C ASP A 35 -16.13 2.50 17.71
N GLY A 36 -15.85 1.53 16.86
CA GLY A 36 -14.97 1.65 15.72
C GLY A 36 -15.00 0.42 14.82
N LEU A 37 -14.70 0.62 13.55
CA LEU A 37 -14.71 -0.41 12.52
C LEU A 37 -13.31 -0.63 11.96
N ILE A 38 -12.89 -1.89 11.85
CA ILE A 38 -11.73 -2.30 11.06
C ILE A 38 -12.27 -3.07 9.87
N ILE A 39 -12.08 -2.54 8.67
CA ILE A 39 -12.69 -3.08 7.46
C ILE A 39 -11.61 -3.58 6.51
N ARG A 40 -11.79 -4.80 6.01
CA ARG A 40 -11.00 -5.38 4.93
C ARG A 40 -11.89 -5.76 3.77
N SER A 41 -11.79 -5.04 2.65
CA SER A 41 -12.57 -5.26 1.42
C SER A 41 -11.67 -5.23 0.17
N PRO A 42 -10.84 -6.26 -0.05
CA PRO A 42 -9.73 -6.19 -1.01
C PRO A 42 -10.15 -6.08 -2.48
N ASN A 43 -11.38 -6.39 -2.81
CA ASN A 43 -11.81 -6.53 -4.20
C ASN A 43 -12.93 -5.56 -4.63
N ASN A 44 -13.69 -5.04 -3.70
CA ASN A 44 -14.95 -4.38 -4.02
C ASN A 44 -14.98 -2.90 -3.66
N GLU A 45 -14.47 -2.51 -2.47
CA GLU A 45 -14.73 -1.19 -1.92
C GLU A 45 -13.47 -0.33 -1.84
N ILE A 46 -13.64 0.96 -2.06
CA ILE A 46 -12.66 2.01 -1.75
C ILE A 46 -13.15 2.67 -0.47
N LEU A 47 -12.50 2.34 0.65
CA LEU A 47 -13.03 2.70 1.97
C LEU A 47 -13.02 4.21 2.24
N SER A 48 -12.14 4.97 1.57
CA SER A 48 -12.14 6.43 1.68
C SER A 48 -13.45 7.08 1.21
N ASP A 49 -14.19 6.42 0.30
CA ASP A 49 -15.44 6.96 -0.22
C ASP A 49 -16.58 6.91 0.82
N TYR A 50 -16.40 6.09 1.87
CA TYR A 50 -17.40 5.89 2.92
C TYR A 50 -17.08 6.59 4.24
N GLN A 51 -15.88 7.18 4.37
CA GLN A 51 -15.42 7.76 5.64
C GLN A 51 -16.33 8.88 6.20
N ASN A 52 -17.06 9.58 5.32
CA ASN A 52 -17.99 10.65 5.70
C ASN A 52 -19.42 10.16 5.90
N ASN A 53 -19.67 8.85 5.71
CA ASN A 53 -21.02 8.29 5.81
C ASN A 53 -21.33 7.74 7.20
N ILE A 54 -20.33 7.63 8.06
CA ILE A 54 -20.41 7.12 9.43
C ILE A 54 -19.72 8.07 10.40
N ASP A 55 -20.17 8.10 11.64
CA ASP A 55 -19.64 8.98 12.69
C ASP A 55 -18.54 8.32 13.54
N ILE A 56 -18.50 6.98 13.57
CA ILE A 56 -17.46 6.25 14.30
C ILE A 56 -16.15 6.13 13.49
N LYS A 57 -15.07 5.81 14.18
CA LYS A 57 -13.75 5.67 13.55
C LYS A 57 -13.66 4.42 12.69
N MET A 58 -13.22 4.61 11.44
CA MET A 58 -12.98 3.52 10.50
C MET A 58 -11.49 3.36 10.23
N ILE A 59 -11.01 2.12 10.31
CA ILE A 59 -9.63 1.74 9.98
C ILE A 59 -9.67 0.87 8.72
N ASN A 60 -8.94 1.28 7.70
CA ASN A 60 -8.76 0.50 6.49
C ASN A 60 -7.74 -0.64 6.73
N GLY A 61 -8.23 -1.87 6.86
CA GLY A 61 -7.44 -3.11 6.97
C GLY A 61 -7.00 -3.70 5.64
N GLY A 62 -7.22 -2.98 4.54
CA GLY A 62 -6.89 -3.35 3.16
C GLY A 62 -8.11 -3.32 2.26
N ASP A 63 -8.21 -2.31 1.40
CA ASP A 63 -9.25 -2.17 0.39
C ASP A 63 -8.73 -2.54 -1.02
N LYS A 64 -9.47 -2.08 -2.05
CA LYS A 64 -9.13 -2.34 -3.45
C LYS A 64 -7.77 -1.76 -3.86
N PHE A 65 -7.40 -0.59 -3.36
CA PHE A 65 -6.22 0.16 -3.78
C PHE A 65 -5.14 0.29 -2.71
N GLU A 66 -5.52 0.26 -1.43
CA GLU A 66 -4.62 0.59 -0.34
C GLU A 66 -4.58 -0.50 0.75
N HIS A 67 -3.49 -0.51 1.50
CA HIS A 67 -3.31 -1.36 2.67
C HIS A 67 -2.55 -0.60 3.76
N PRO A 68 -3.16 0.42 4.38
CA PRO A 68 -2.46 1.32 5.31
C PRO A 68 -1.87 0.61 6.53
N THR A 69 -2.55 -0.41 7.05
CA THR A 69 -2.04 -1.18 8.20
C THR A 69 -0.78 -1.97 7.87
N GLN A 70 -0.61 -2.44 6.62
CA GLN A 70 0.64 -3.06 6.18
C GLN A 70 1.75 -2.01 6.09
N ALA A 71 1.47 -0.84 5.51
CA ALA A 71 2.44 0.22 5.42
C ALA A 71 2.91 0.74 6.79
N LEU A 72 2.01 0.78 7.79
CA LEU A 72 2.36 1.09 9.18
C LEU A 72 3.30 0.03 9.78
N LEU A 73 3.04 -1.25 9.51
CA LEU A 73 3.91 -2.34 9.93
C LEU A 73 5.31 -2.20 9.32
N ASP A 74 5.38 -1.96 8.01
CA ASP A 74 6.65 -1.82 7.29
C ASP A 74 7.44 -0.60 7.79
N LEU A 75 6.77 0.53 7.96
CA LEU A 75 7.36 1.76 8.51
C LEU A 75 7.88 1.56 9.95
N PHE A 76 7.09 0.86 10.79
CA PHE A 76 7.49 0.51 12.14
C PHE A 76 8.75 -0.37 12.14
N THR A 77 8.80 -1.38 11.25
CA THR A 77 9.95 -2.26 11.11
C THR A 77 11.20 -1.48 10.70
N ILE A 78 11.11 -0.63 9.68
CA ILE A 78 12.23 0.23 9.26
C ILE A 78 12.74 1.07 10.44
N ARG A 79 11.82 1.71 11.17
CA ARG A 79 12.19 2.52 12.33
C ARG A 79 12.79 1.71 13.46
N GLN A 80 12.31 0.49 13.70
CA GLN A 80 12.79 -0.39 14.75
C GLN A 80 14.22 -0.87 14.45
N GLU A 81 14.50 -1.25 13.21
CA GLU A 81 15.80 -1.80 12.80
C GLU A 81 16.86 -0.70 12.60
N LEU A 82 16.48 0.46 12.06
CA LEU A 82 17.42 1.52 11.70
C LEU A 82 17.39 2.74 12.62
N GLY A 83 16.47 2.78 13.59
CA GLY A 83 16.32 3.87 14.55
C GLY A 83 15.65 5.14 13.99
N THR A 84 15.56 5.26 12.67
CA THR A 84 15.01 6.42 11.95
C THR A 84 14.32 5.98 10.66
N VAL A 85 13.53 6.88 10.09
CA VAL A 85 13.03 6.78 8.71
C VAL A 85 13.59 7.94 7.87
N ASN A 86 13.98 9.04 8.53
CA ASN A 86 14.53 10.19 7.80
C ASN A 86 15.94 9.91 7.26
N ASN A 87 16.19 10.48 6.09
CA ASN A 87 17.45 10.43 5.35
C ASN A 87 17.83 9.02 4.88
N LEU A 88 16.85 8.11 4.79
CA LEU A 88 17.07 6.78 4.26
C LEU A 88 16.88 6.75 2.73
N LYS A 89 17.66 5.88 2.10
CA LYS A 89 17.51 5.48 0.71
C LYS A 89 16.83 4.11 0.67
N ILE A 90 15.66 4.05 0.05
CA ILE A 90 14.78 2.88 0.11
C ILE A 90 14.51 2.39 -1.32
N ALA A 91 14.93 1.17 -1.62
CA ALA A 91 14.57 0.50 -2.87
C ALA A 91 13.21 -0.20 -2.71
N ILE A 92 12.34 -0.01 -3.68
CA ILE A 92 11.06 -0.69 -3.81
C ILE A 92 11.11 -1.52 -5.08
N VAL A 93 11.06 -2.85 -4.92
CA VAL A 93 11.42 -3.83 -5.96
C VAL A 93 10.27 -4.79 -6.22
N GLY A 94 10.03 -5.16 -7.46
CA GLY A 94 9.09 -6.20 -7.90
C GLY A 94 7.90 -5.67 -8.69
N ASP A 95 6.71 -6.28 -8.51
CA ASP A 95 5.49 -5.88 -9.22
C ASP A 95 4.93 -4.56 -8.64
N LEU A 96 5.46 -3.45 -9.12
CA LEU A 96 5.13 -2.12 -8.60
C LEU A 96 3.73 -1.65 -9.04
N TYR A 97 3.25 -2.13 -10.18
CA TYR A 97 1.97 -1.71 -10.74
C TYR A 97 0.76 -2.29 -9.98
N HIS A 98 0.82 -3.58 -9.61
CA HIS A 98 -0.32 -4.29 -9.01
C HIS A 98 -0.30 -4.31 -7.48
N SER A 99 0.77 -3.82 -6.85
CA SER A 99 0.94 -3.90 -5.41
C SER A 99 0.28 -2.76 -4.64
N ARG A 100 -0.83 -3.06 -3.95
CA ARG A 100 -1.50 -2.12 -3.04
C ARG A 100 -0.62 -1.66 -1.88
N THR A 101 0.23 -2.54 -1.40
CA THR A 101 1.09 -2.25 -0.24
C THR A 101 2.11 -1.17 -0.56
N ILE A 102 2.63 -1.16 -1.79
CA ILE A 102 3.56 -0.12 -2.26
C ILE A 102 2.92 1.26 -2.20
N ILE A 103 1.67 1.37 -2.65
CA ILE A 103 0.97 2.65 -2.68
C ILE A 103 0.90 3.26 -1.30
N SER A 104 0.42 2.48 -0.33
CA SER A 104 0.28 2.94 1.06
C SER A 104 1.65 3.20 1.70
N LEU A 105 2.66 2.36 1.42
CA LEU A 105 4.01 2.54 1.93
C LEU A 105 4.64 3.82 1.39
N VAL A 106 4.58 4.05 0.08
CA VAL A 106 5.10 5.28 -0.54
C VAL A 106 4.42 6.51 0.04
N LYS A 107 3.09 6.52 0.14
CA LYS A 107 2.35 7.64 0.76
C LYS A 107 2.82 7.94 2.18
N MET A 108 3.13 6.92 2.98
CA MET A 108 3.64 7.10 4.34
C MET A 108 5.10 7.59 4.35
N LEU A 109 5.96 7.01 3.53
CA LEU A 109 7.37 7.39 3.42
C LEU A 109 7.55 8.83 2.97
N LEU A 110 6.66 9.33 2.11
CA LEU A 110 6.67 10.72 1.64
C LEU A 110 6.37 11.76 2.74
N ASN A 111 6.06 11.36 3.97
CA ASN A 111 6.03 12.26 5.13
C ASN A 111 7.41 12.42 5.80
N TYR A 112 8.45 11.76 5.30
CA TYR A 112 9.81 11.78 5.79
C TYR A 112 10.77 12.24 4.70
N ASN A 113 11.95 12.73 5.10
CA ASN A 113 13.02 13.01 4.15
C ASN A 113 13.62 11.67 3.68
N VAL A 114 13.26 11.22 2.50
CA VAL A 114 13.70 9.93 1.95
C VAL A 114 14.05 10.04 0.47
N ALA A 115 14.94 9.15 0.01
CA ALA A 115 15.16 8.91 -1.41
C ALA A 115 14.60 7.53 -1.77
N LEU A 116 13.65 7.49 -2.70
CA LEU A 116 12.99 6.27 -3.15
C LEU A 116 13.59 5.81 -4.48
N TYR A 117 13.93 4.53 -4.57
CA TYR A 117 14.41 3.88 -5.79
C TYR A 117 13.38 2.85 -6.22
N PHE A 118 12.63 3.16 -7.28
CA PHE A 118 11.68 2.22 -7.89
C PHE A 118 12.42 1.33 -8.86
N VAL A 119 12.57 0.05 -8.53
CA VAL A 119 13.31 -0.93 -9.33
C VAL A 119 12.34 -1.85 -10.04
N PHE A 120 12.29 -1.76 -11.35
CA PHE A 120 11.39 -2.51 -12.22
C PHE A 120 12.08 -3.76 -12.76
N GLU A 121 11.31 -4.83 -12.97
CA GLU A 121 11.86 -6.09 -13.51
C GLU A 121 12.25 -5.99 -14.98
N GLU A 122 11.62 -5.11 -15.76
CA GLU A 122 11.85 -4.94 -17.21
C GLU A 122 11.75 -3.47 -17.62
N GLU A 123 12.65 -3.07 -18.53
CA GLU A 123 12.73 -1.70 -19.08
C GLU A 123 11.43 -1.22 -19.74
N ASN A 124 10.67 -2.13 -20.34
CA ASN A 124 9.45 -1.82 -21.09
C ASN A 124 8.17 -1.78 -20.23
N LYS A 125 8.27 -2.03 -18.92
CA LYS A 125 7.15 -2.06 -17.97
C LYS A 125 7.35 -1.10 -16.81
N MET A 126 7.79 0.13 -17.11
CA MET A 126 7.98 1.21 -16.14
C MET A 126 6.66 1.82 -15.72
N ASP A 127 5.76 1.07 -15.11
CA ASP A 127 4.49 1.64 -14.74
C ASP A 127 4.25 1.53 -13.23
N LEU A 128 4.47 2.65 -12.55
CA LEU A 128 3.73 2.91 -11.32
C LEU A 128 2.27 3.20 -11.71
N PRO A 129 1.30 2.84 -10.88
CA PRO A 129 -0.09 3.25 -11.08
C PRO A 129 -0.19 4.76 -11.32
N ILE A 130 -0.97 5.18 -12.33
CA ILE A 130 -1.08 6.59 -12.76
C ILE A 130 -1.38 7.54 -11.58
N TYR A 131 -2.24 7.11 -10.65
CA TYR A 131 -2.55 7.95 -9.48
C TYR A 131 -1.36 8.08 -8.52
N LEU A 132 -0.48 7.07 -8.40
CA LEU A 132 0.75 7.18 -7.61
C LEU A 132 1.75 8.12 -8.28
N GLN A 133 1.89 8.04 -9.61
CA GLN A 133 2.73 8.99 -10.37
C GLN A 133 2.26 10.43 -10.17
N LYS A 134 0.96 10.69 -10.30
CA LYS A 134 0.37 12.02 -10.05
C LYS A 134 0.63 12.49 -8.62
N TYR A 135 0.47 11.61 -7.66
CA TYR A 135 0.70 11.92 -6.25
C TYR A 135 2.17 12.28 -5.98
N LEU A 136 3.12 11.54 -6.56
CA LEU A 136 4.55 11.85 -6.45
C LEU A 136 4.89 13.23 -7.01
N ILE A 137 4.32 13.60 -8.16
CA ILE A 137 4.50 14.91 -8.79
C ILE A 137 3.95 16.01 -7.87
N GLU A 138 2.71 15.85 -7.41
CA GLU A 138 2.04 16.83 -6.54
C GLU A 138 2.80 17.07 -5.24
N ILE A 139 3.26 16.02 -4.58
CA ILE A 139 4.02 16.13 -3.33
C ILE A 139 5.38 16.78 -3.57
N LYS A 140 6.05 16.43 -4.67
CA LYS A 140 7.33 17.05 -5.04
C LYS A 140 7.16 18.56 -5.29
N GLU A 141 6.12 18.98 -5.98
CA GLU A 141 5.81 20.40 -6.19
C GLU A 141 5.56 21.13 -4.85
N LYS A 142 4.80 20.53 -3.94
CA LYS A 142 4.56 21.08 -2.60
C LYS A 142 5.83 21.17 -1.76
N SER A 143 6.76 20.23 -1.94
CA SER A 143 8.02 20.20 -1.19
C SER A 143 8.99 21.33 -1.53
N TYR A 144 8.90 21.95 -2.71
CA TYR A 144 9.77 23.09 -3.10
C TYR A 144 9.71 24.30 -2.15
N ASN A 145 8.60 24.44 -1.41
CA ASN A 145 8.39 25.55 -0.47
C ASN A 145 8.64 25.14 1.00
N THR A 146 9.18 23.96 1.22
CA THR A 146 9.44 23.42 2.57
C THR A 146 10.87 22.88 2.65
N ASN A 147 11.37 22.64 3.86
CA ASN A 147 12.65 21.95 4.09
C ASN A 147 12.52 20.42 3.91
N HIS A 148 11.42 19.94 3.32
CA HIS A 148 11.16 18.54 3.13
C HIS A 148 11.78 18.07 1.83
N ILE A 149 12.75 17.15 1.92
CA ILE A 149 13.48 16.62 0.77
C ILE A 149 12.85 15.30 0.37
N ILE A 150 12.28 15.28 -0.85
CA ILE A 150 11.73 14.08 -1.46
C ILE A 150 12.44 13.84 -2.79
N GLU A 151 13.15 12.75 -2.87
CA GLU A 151 13.81 12.31 -4.09
C GLU A 151 13.22 10.95 -4.51
N TYR A 152 13.07 10.75 -5.83
CA TYR A 152 12.74 9.44 -6.37
C TYR A 152 13.43 9.21 -7.70
N HIS A 153 13.85 7.94 -7.90
CA HIS A 153 14.61 7.46 -9.03
C HIS A 153 13.94 6.23 -9.60
N TYR A 154 14.09 6.04 -10.89
CA TYR A 154 13.61 4.86 -11.61
C TYR A 154 14.83 4.07 -12.08
N GLU A 155 14.89 2.79 -11.74
CA GLU A 155 16.01 1.90 -12.03
C GLU A 155 15.51 0.55 -12.54
N TYR A 156 16.37 -0.17 -13.26
CA TYR A 156 16.09 -1.49 -13.81
C TYR A 156 17.05 -2.54 -13.31
N ASP A 157 18.18 -2.09 -12.80
CA ASP A 157 19.28 -2.94 -12.38
C ASP A 157 19.39 -2.88 -10.86
N LEU A 158 18.89 -3.93 -10.21
CA LEU A 158 18.94 -4.04 -8.76
C LEU A 158 20.38 -4.05 -8.23
N ASP A 159 21.34 -4.64 -8.99
CA ASP A 159 22.73 -4.72 -8.56
C ASP A 159 23.39 -3.35 -8.44
N LYS A 160 22.92 -2.36 -9.21
CA LYS A 160 23.37 -0.96 -9.08
C LYS A 160 22.77 -0.26 -7.86
N VAL A 161 21.61 -0.70 -7.42
CA VAL A 161 20.87 -0.06 -6.33
C VAL A 161 21.26 -0.62 -4.97
N ILE A 162 21.51 -1.93 -4.87
CA ILE A 162 21.90 -2.62 -3.61
C ILE A 162 23.01 -1.88 -2.84
N PRO A 163 24.14 -1.46 -3.46
CA PRO A 163 25.24 -0.85 -2.69
C PRO A 163 24.96 0.57 -2.17
N ILE A 164 23.87 1.20 -2.58
CA ILE A 164 23.58 2.60 -2.27
C ILE A 164 22.34 2.82 -1.39
N VAL A 165 21.55 1.78 -1.14
CA VAL A 165 20.32 1.88 -0.36
C VAL A 165 20.46 1.29 1.03
N ASP A 166 19.66 1.82 1.97
CA ASP A 166 19.62 1.37 3.37
C ASP A 166 18.56 0.28 3.57
N VAL A 167 17.53 0.27 2.73
CA VAL A 167 16.40 -0.65 2.81
C VAL A 167 16.04 -1.17 1.42
N ILE A 168 15.78 -2.47 1.33
CA ILE A 168 15.19 -3.09 0.14
C ILE A 168 13.82 -3.65 0.52
N TYR A 169 12.76 -3.03 -0.02
CA TYR A 169 11.39 -3.52 0.10
C TYR A 169 11.04 -4.36 -1.12
N MET A 170 10.98 -5.66 -0.94
CA MET A 170 10.66 -6.60 -2.02
C MET A 170 9.16 -6.95 -1.97
N THR A 171 8.42 -6.64 -3.03
CA THR A 171 7.04 -7.11 -3.19
C THR A 171 6.99 -8.42 -3.97
N ARG A 172 5.96 -9.22 -3.68
CA ARG A 172 5.71 -10.46 -4.44
C ARG A 172 5.16 -10.15 -5.83
N SER A 173 5.42 -11.02 -6.80
CA SER A 173 4.69 -11.01 -8.07
C SER A 173 3.21 -11.33 -7.83
N GLN A 174 2.31 -10.51 -8.36
CA GLN A 174 0.86 -10.66 -8.19
C GLN A 174 0.23 -11.29 -9.43
N LYS A 175 0.66 -12.51 -9.76
CA LYS A 175 0.22 -13.24 -10.95
C LYS A 175 -1.31 -13.34 -11.05
N GLU A 176 -2.01 -13.43 -9.93
CA GLU A 176 -3.46 -13.46 -9.86
C GLU A 176 -4.15 -12.17 -10.34
N ARG A 177 -3.40 -11.09 -10.51
CA ARG A 177 -3.89 -9.79 -10.99
C ARG A 177 -3.49 -9.47 -12.43
N HIS A 178 -2.64 -10.30 -13.03
CA HIS A 178 -2.30 -10.20 -14.44
C HIS A 178 -3.47 -10.74 -15.27
N MET A 179 -3.92 -10.00 -16.29
CA MET A 179 -4.99 -10.43 -17.18
C MET A 179 -4.59 -11.69 -17.97
N PRO A 180 -5.53 -12.61 -18.30
CA PRO A 180 -5.22 -13.92 -18.88
C PRO A 180 -4.56 -13.93 -20.27
N ASN A 181 -4.40 -12.78 -20.93
CA ASN A 181 -3.92 -12.71 -22.32
C ASN A 181 -2.41 -12.46 -22.47
N ASN A 182 -1.60 -12.50 -21.40
CA ASN A 182 -0.15 -12.31 -21.48
C ASN A 182 0.67 -13.48 -20.90
N ASP A 183 0.17 -14.71 -21.02
CA ASP A 183 0.81 -15.90 -20.44
C ASP A 183 2.19 -16.28 -21.02
N ASN A 184 2.66 -15.62 -22.07
CA ASN A 184 3.92 -15.97 -22.74
C ASN A 184 5.17 -15.25 -22.25
N LEU A 185 5.07 -14.33 -21.27
CA LEU A 185 6.21 -13.53 -20.80
C LEU A 185 6.74 -13.89 -19.39
N LEU A 186 6.09 -14.81 -18.69
CA LEU A 186 6.35 -15.08 -17.27
C LEU A 186 7.39 -16.17 -16.96
N HIS A 187 8.12 -16.69 -17.97
CA HIS A 187 9.02 -17.83 -17.77
C HIS A 187 10.48 -17.50 -17.39
N LYS A 188 10.81 -16.24 -17.06
CA LYS A 188 12.19 -15.86 -16.69
C LYS A 188 12.36 -15.24 -15.31
N ASN A 189 11.47 -15.50 -14.38
CA ASN A 189 11.69 -15.02 -13.01
C ASN A 189 12.78 -15.86 -12.32
N LYS A 190 14.02 -15.42 -12.38
CA LYS A 190 15.02 -15.80 -11.39
C LYS A 190 14.62 -15.16 -10.06
N LEU A 191 13.93 -15.93 -9.23
CA LEU A 191 13.77 -15.60 -7.81
C LEU A 191 15.16 -15.60 -7.17
N ILE A 192 15.70 -14.42 -6.89
CA ILE A 192 16.82 -14.28 -5.99
C ILE A 192 16.23 -14.42 -4.58
N ARG A 193 16.42 -15.58 -3.97
CA ARG A 193 16.23 -15.76 -2.52
C ARG A 193 17.55 -15.40 -1.85
N LEU A 194 17.51 -14.38 -1.01
CA LEU A 194 18.53 -14.18 0.03
C LEU A 194 18.20 -15.06 1.22
#